data_cbbc19a8426595a7942c72a0b8f617de
#
_entry.id   cbbc19a8426595a7942c72a0b8f617de
#
_cell.length_a   1.000
_cell.length_b   1.000
_cell.length_c   1.000
_cell.angle_alpha   90.00
_cell.angle_beta   90.00
_cell.angle_gamma   90.00
#
_symmetry.space_group_name_H-M   'P 1'
#
loop_
_entity.id
_entity.type
_entity.pdbx_description
1 polymer ?
#
loop_
_entity_poly.entity_id
_entity_poly.type
_entity_poly.pdbx_seq_one_letter_code
_entity_poly.pdbx_strand_id
1 'polypeptide(L)'
;MGDEIVFSTVSKCFASIDRDEWNALTQGAVWAVFLDASRRLLQQGAKLGEDESPASRVHPSCPLQDFLSVGEVNALFAPPSWEDARSFATLHFTGGLPASAPPVESLYRLPDGSVEPCAPCGTSGLPGSYCGEPARYMRGLVKRMGLSLPPEFADCPDHLSIELDLLAVLLRSGMTHQAREFLSERFAWLPAYRLRLLGLEDDSRARFYVGLVDVLLGVWLQQTANAVSGRPSSAI
;
A
#
# COMPACT_ATOMS: atom_id res chain seq x y z
N MET A 1 13.11 -15.50 0.61
CA MET A 1 11.77 -15.02 0.23
C MET A 1 11.72 -13.62 0.80
N GLY A 2 11.74 -12.65 -0.06
CA GLY A 2 12.06 -11.27 0.33
C GLY A 2 10.82 -10.43 0.59
N ASP A 3 11.06 -9.20 0.95
CA ASP A 3 10.04 -8.20 1.29
C ASP A 3 9.15 -7.84 0.09
N GLU A 4 9.62 -8.16 -1.15
CA GLU A 4 8.88 -7.96 -2.39
C GLU A 4 7.53 -8.69 -2.44
N ILE A 5 7.37 -9.78 -1.66
CA ILE A 5 6.10 -10.52 -1.61
C ILE A 5 4.97 -9.67 -1.01
N VAL A 6 5.30 -8.79 -0.05
CA VAL A 6 4.30 -7.91 0.57
C VAL A 6 3.72 -6.97 -0.50
N PHE A 7 4.59 -6.32 -1.25
CA PHE A 7 4.18 -5.34 -2.26
C PHE A 7 3.46 -6.01 -3.44
N SER A 8 3.95 -7.15 -3.94
CA SER A 8 3.29 -7.87 -5.03
C SER A 8 1.94 -8.46 -4.63
N THR A 9 1.77 -8.88 -3.37
CA THR A 9 0.47 -9.38 -2.88
C THR A 9 -0.53 -8.24 -2.75
N VAL A 10 -0.12 -7.10 -2.15
CA VAL A 10 -1.01 -5.93 -2.02
C VAL A 10 -1.34 -5.35 -3.39
N SER A 11 -0.39 -5.30 -4.34
CA SER A 11 -0.66 -4.90 -5.72
C SER A 11 -1.85 -5.66 -6.31
N LYS A 12 -1.82 -6.99 -6.21
CA LYS A 12 -2.88 -7.86 -6.72
C LYS A 12 -4.24 -7.65 -6.03
N CYS A 13 -4.24 -7.31 -4.75
CA CYS A 13 -5.48 -6.99 -4.03
C CYS A 13 -6.17 -5.71 -4.56
N PHE A 14 -5.42 -4.78 -5.12
CA PHE A 14 -5.94 -3.55 -5.72
C PHE A 14 -6.11 -3.64 -7.25
N ALA A 15 -5.59 -4.68 -7.88
CA ALA A 15 -5.77 -4.96 -9.30
C ALA A 15 -7.08 -5.71 -9.58
N SER A 16 -7.55 -5.63 -10.83
CA SER A 16 -8.70 -6.41 -11.29
C SER A 16 -8.25 -7.79 -11.72
N ILE A 17 -7.94 -8.67 -10.75
CA ILE A 17 -7.55 -10.06 -11.01
C ILE A 17 -8.78 -10.97 -11.15
N ASP A 18 -8.61 -12.10 -11.84
CA ASP A 18 -9.69 -13.07 -11.99
C ASP A 18 -9.91 -13.92 -10.71
N ARG A 19 -10.97 -14.72 -10.72
CA ARG A 19 -11.36 -15.53 -9.57
C ARG A 19 -10.30 -16.54 -9.18
N ASP A 20 -9.69 -17.20 -10.14
CA ASP A 20 -8.73 -18.27 -9.89
C ASP A 20 -7.44 -17.69 -9.30
N GLU A 21 -7.00 -16.54 -9.80
CA GLU A 21 -5.86 -15.81 -9.28
C GLU A 21 -6.13 -15.29 -7.87
N TRP A 22 -7.33 -14.72 -7.60
CA TRP A 22 -7.72 -14.29 -6.26
C TRP A 22 -7.74 -15.44 -5.26
N ASN A 23 -8.37 -16.55 -5.62
CA ASN A 23 -8.44 -17.74 -4.76
C ASN A 23 -7.05 -18.32 -4.49
N ALA A 24 -6.17 -18.34 -5.49
CA ALA A 24 -4.79 -18.79 -5.30
C ALA A 24 -4.01 -17.83 -4.37
N LEU A 25 -4.21 -16.52 -4.51
CA LEU A 25 -3.57 -15.49 -3.68
C LEU A 25 -4.01 -15.58 -2.22
N THR A 26 -5.31 -15.76 -1.97
CA THR A 26 -5.92 -15.77 -0.63
C THR A 26 -5.96 -17.17 -0.01
N GLN A 27 -5.43 -18.19 -0.72
CA GLN A 27 -5.31 -19.55 -0.17
C GLN A 27 -4.52 -19.51 1.15
N GLY A 28 -5.02 -20.18 2.19
CA GLY A 28 -4.53 -20.05 3.56
C GLY A 28 -3.01 -20.15 3.73
N ALA A 29 -2.34 -21.08 3.02
CA ALA A 29 -0.88 -21.22 3.10
C ALA A 29 -0.15 -20.03 2.42
N VAL A 30 -0.62 -19.56 1.26
CA VAL A 30 -0.03 -18.43 0.53
C VAL A 30 -0.27 -17.13 1.30
N TRP A 31 -1.50 -16.95 1.78
CA TRP A 31 -1.87 -15.77 2.56
C TRP A 31 -1.12 -15.68 3.89
N ALA A 32 -0.88 -16.81 4.56
CA ALA A 32 -0.07 -16.87 5.79
C ALA A 32 1.37 -16.40 5.55
N VAL A 33 1.96 -16.69 4.38
CA VAL A 33 3.30 -16.19 4.01
C VAL A 33 3.31 -14.68 3.86
N PHE A 34 2.26 -14.09 3.25
CA PHE A 34 2.09 -12.64 3.17
C PHE A 34 1.98 -12.00 4.56
N LEU A 35 1.13 -12.53 5.44
CA LEU A 35 0.95 -12.01 6.79
C LEU A 35 2.25 -12.07 7.62
N ASP A 36 2.99 -13.18 7.50
CA ASP A 36 4.28 -13.33 8.20
C ASP A 36 5.36 -12.38 7.63
N ALA A 37 5.39 -12.20 6.30
CA ALA A 37 6.30 -11.23 5.67
C ALA A 37 5.95 -9.78 6.07
N SER A 38 4.67 -9.42 6.09
CA SER A 38 4.20 -8.11 6.54
C SER A 38 4.60 -7.84 8.00
N ARG A 39 4.40 -8.82 8.88
CA ARG A 39 4.82 -8.73 10.27
C ARG A 39 6.32 -8.50 10.41
N ARG A 40 7.15 -9.29 9.70
CA ARG A 40 8.61 -9.13 9.74
C ARG A 40 9.05 -7.77 9.26
N LEU A 41 8.47 -7.28 8.17
CA LEU A 41 8.79 -6.00 7.58
C LEU A 41 8.51 -4.85 8.57
N LEU A 42 7.38 -4.88 9.24
CA LEU A 42 7.00 -3.91 10.27
C LEU A 42 7.89 -3.98 11.52
N GLN A 43 8.32 -5.18 11.94
CA GLN A 43 9.20 -5.37 13.09
C GLN A 43 10.63 -4.87 12.87
N GLN A 44 11.15 -4.99 11.65
CA GLN A 44 12.51 -4.56 11.34
C GLN A 44 12.70 -3.06 11.58
N GLY A 45 11.69 -2.27 11.28
CA GLY A 45 11.73 -0.83 11.53
C GLY A 45 11.58 -0.44 13.01
N ALA A 46 10.77 -1.16 13.78
CA ALA A 46 10.56 -0.87 15.20
C ALA A 46 11.85 -1.07 16.04
N LYS A 47 12.66 -2.05 15.70
CA LYS A 47 13.94 -2.32 16.40
C LYS A 47 14.99 -1.22 16.25
N LEU A 48 14.87 -0.33 15.30
CA LEU A 48 15.82 0.74 15.03
C LEU A 48 15.56 2.01 15.88
N GLY A 49 14.44 2.06 16.61
CA GLY A 49 14.04 3.19 17.45
C GLY A 49 14.25 3.04 18.95
N GLU A 50 14.54 1.84 19.43
CA GLU A 50 14.73 1.59 20.87
C GLU A 50 16.22 1.62 21.24
N ASP A 51 16.59 2.55 22.12
CA ASP A 51 17.86 2.55 22.83
C ASP A 51 18.03 1.20 23.55
N GLU A 52 19.12 0.48 23.23
CA GLU A 52 19.43 -0.82 23.80
C GLU A 52 19.63 -0.75 25.31
N SER A 53 18.57 -0.98 26.09
CA SER A 53 18.73 -1.46 27.46
C SER A 53 18.73 -3.00 27.45
N PRO A 54 19.78 -3.65 27.96
CA PRO A 54 19.95 -5.13 27.86
C PRO A 54 18.93 -5.94 28.65
N ALA A 55 18.01 -5.31 29.38
CA ALA A 55 17.07 -5.98 30.27
C ALA A 55 15.73 -6.38 29.64
N SER A 56 15.44 -6.00 28.40
CA SER A 56 14.15 -6.29 27.73
C SER A 56 14.29 -7.33 26.62
N ARG A 57 15.00 -8.43 26.88
CA ARG A 57 14.96 -9.61 25.98
C ARG A 57 13.76 -10.50 26.31
N VAL A 58 12.57 -9.93 26.29
CA VAL A 58 11.32 -10.71 26.22
C VAL A 58 11.06 -11.00 24.75
N HIS A 59 10.88 -12.28 24.41
CA HIS A 59 10.69 -12.80 23.06
C HIS A 59 9.69 -11.97 22.25
N PRO A 60 10.07 -11.55 21.06
CA PRO A 60 9.21 -10.76 20.23
C PRO A 60 8.33 -11.66 19.36
N SER A 61 7.25 -12.15 19.91
CA SER A 61 6.09 -12.31 19.05
C SER A 61 5.44 -10.92 18.95
N CYS A 62 5.96 -10.06 18.07
CA CYS A 62 5.28 -8.81 17.78
C CYS A 62 4.13 -9.15 16.85
N PRO A 63 2.89 -9.24 17.32
CA PRO A 63 1.74 -9.53 16.48
C PRO A 63 1.47 -8.29 15.60
N LEU A 64 0.81 -8.48 14.47
CA LEU A 64 0.35 -7.35 13.63
C LEU A 64 -0.47 -6.33 14.44
N GLN A 65 -1.09 -6.76 15.53
CA GLN A 65 -1.84 -5.92 16.49
C GLN A 65 -1.02 -4.79 17.13
N ASP A 66 0.29 -4.89 17.15
CA ASP A 66 1.15 -3.79 17.64
C ASP A 66 1.22 -2.62 16.64
N PHE A 67 0.82 -2.84 15.38
CA PHE A 67 0.89 -1.88 14.28
C PHE A 67 -0.48 -1.52 13.71
N LEU A 68 -1.46 -2.42 13.84
CA LEU A 68 -2.79 -2.36 13.23
C LEU A 68 -3.85 -2.51 14.32
N SER A 69 -5.01 -1.91 14.13
CA SER A 69 -6.15 -2.14 15.02
C SER A 69 -6.62 -3.60 14.96
N VAL A 70 -7.26 -4.06 16.04
CA VAL A 70 -7.82 -5.41 16.10
C VAL A 70 -8.79 -5.70 14.95
N GLY A 71 -9.57 -4.68 14.54
CA GLY A 71 -10.52 -4.81 13.43
C GLY A 71 -9.83 -5.04 12.08
N GLU A 72 -8.73 -4.33 11.83
CA GLU A 72 -7.93 -4.45 10.61
C GLU A 72 -7.19 -5.79 10.57
N VAL A 73 -6.59 -6.20 11.69
CA VAL A 73 -5.95 -7.52 11.80
C VAL A 73 -6.95 -8.63 11.52
N ASN A 74 -8.14 -8.60 12.13
CA ASN A 74 -9.16 -9.61 11.88
C ASN A 74 -9.61 -9.63 10.41
N ALA A 75 -9.73 -8.45 9.77
CA ALA A 75 -10.07 -8.37 8.35
C ALA A 75 -8.97 -8.95 7.44
N LEU A 76 -7.69 -8.75 7.78
CA LEU A 76 -6.57 -9.36 7.04
C LEU A 76 -6.49 -10.88 7.23
N PHE A 77 -6.86 -11.39 8.41
CA PHE A 77 -6.92 -12.85 8.66
C PHE A 77 -8.09 -13.54 7.95
N ALA A 78 -9.09 -12.79 7.52
CA ALA A 78 -10.25 -13.27 6.78
C ALA A 78 -10.47 -12.45 5.50
N PRO A 79 -9.62 -12.61 4.48
CA PRO A 79 -9.77 -11.87 3.22
C PRO A 79 -11.15 -12.13 2.62
N PRO A 80 -11.76 -11.13 1.95
CA PRO A 80 -13.08 -11.26 1.36
C PRO A 80 -13.09 -12.31 0.24
N SER A 81 -14.27 -12.83 -0.07
CA SER A 81 -14.46 -13.65 -1.30
C SER A 81 -14.10 -12.84 -2.55
N TRP A 82 -13.82 -13.52 -3.66
CA TRP A 82 -13.57 -12.82 -4.92
C TRP A 82 -14.77 -11.97 -5.35
N GLU A 83 -15.98 -12.45 -5.13
CA GLU A 83 -17.23 -11.73 -5.42
C GLU A 83 -17.33 -10.43 -4.62
N ASP A 84 -17.01 -10.49 -3.33
CA ASP A 84 -17.01 -9.32 -2.45
C ASP A 84 -15.92 -8.33 -2.82
N ALA A 85 -14.70 -8.82 -3.09
CA ALA A 85 -13.58 -7.98 -3.51
C ALA A 85 -13.87 -7.29 -4.84
N ARG A 86 -14.38 -8.02 -5.84
CA ARG A 86 -14.77 -7.46 -7.13
C ARG A 86 -15.91 -6.44 -7.01
N SER A 87 -16.93 -6.76 -6.22
CA SER A 87 -18.05 -5.86 -5.97
C SER A 87 -17.56 -4.57 -5.31
N PHE A 88 -16.71 -4.67 -4.31
CA PHE A 88 -16.10 -3.51 -3.64
C PHE A 88 -15.28 -2.66 -4.61
N ALA A 89 -14.40 -3.28 -5.39
CA ALA A 89 -13.59 -2.58 -6.39
C ALA A 89 -14.46 -1.86 -7.44
N THR A 90 -15.51 -2.52 -7.92
CA THR A 90 -16.45 -1.93 -8.89
C THR A 90 -17.17 -0.71 -8.31
N LEU A 91 -17.56 -0.75 -7.04
CA LEU A 91 -18.28 0.35 -6.39
C LEU A 91 -17.34 1.51 -6.02
N HIS A 92 -16.14 1.21 -5.52
CA HIS A 92 -15.33 2.21 -4.82
C HIS A 92 -14.02 2.58 -5.54
N PHE A 93 -13.49 1.75 -6.45
CA PHE A 93 -12.23 2.04 -7.13
C PHE A 93 -12.39 2.72 -8.49
N THR A 94 -13.60 2.78 -9.04
CA THR A 94 -13.86 3.34 -10.36
C THR A 94 -14.06 4.87 -10.39
N GLY A 95 -14.23 5.52 -9.23
CA GLY A 95 -14.40 6.97 -9.13
C GLY A 95 -15.79 7.49 -9.52
N GLY A 96 -16.75 6.60 -9.80
CA GLY A 96 -18.11 6.98 -10.26
C GLY A 96 -19.08 7.43 -9.18
N LEU A 97 -18.77 7.24 -7.90
CA LEU A 97 -19.62 7.55 -6.76
C LEU A 97 -19.01 8.66 -5.88
N PRO A 98 -19.83 9.49 -5.23
CA PRO A 98 -19.34 10.51 -4.29
C PRO A 98 -18.48 9.95 -3.17
N ALA A 99 -18.78 8.73 -2.70
CA ALA A 99 -18.05 8.01 -1.67
C ALA A 99 -16.97 7.05 -2.25
N SER A 100 -16.58 7.18 -3.52
CA SER A 100 -15.54 6.32 -4.11
C SER A 100 -14.15 6.64 -3.55
N ALA A 101 -13.27 5.63 -3.53
CA ALA A 101 -11.89 5.71 -3.08
C ALA A 101 -10.95 5.07 -4.12
N PRO A 102 -10.80 5.67 -5.33
CA PRO A 102 -9.91 5.12 -6.34
C PRO A 102 -8.45 5.14 -5.84
N PRO A 103 -7.71 4.03 -5.96
CA PRO A 103 -6.33 3.95 -5.50
C PRO A 103 -5.35 4.53 -6.53
N VAL A 104 -5.45 5.83 -6.80
CA VAL A 104 -4.69 6.55 -7.84
C VAL A 104 -4.04 7.79 -7.23
N GLU A 105 -2.71 7.86 -7.23
CA GLU A 105 -1.93 8.89 -6.53
C GLU A 105 -2.33 10.31 -6.91
N SER A 106 -2.50 10.59 -8.20
CA SER A 106 -2.84 11.95 -8.70
C SER A 106 -4.15 12.49 -8.14
N LEU A 107 -5.04 11.65 -7.62
CA LEU A 107 -6.29 12.10 -7.00
C LEU A 107 -6.10 12.66 -5.58
N TYR A 108 -4.97 12.35 -4.94
CA TYR A 108 -4.68 12.71 -3.54
C TYR A 108 -3.53 13.71 -3.43
N ARG A 109 -2.86 14.04 -4.53
CA ARG A 109 -1.85 15.10 -4.57
C ARG A 109 -2.39 16.36 -5.20
N LEU A 110 -2.04 17.50 -4.60
CA LEU A 110 -2.30 18.82 -5.19
C LEU A 110 -1.36 19.10 -6.38
N PRO A 111 -1.69 20.06 -7.25
CA PRO A 111 -0.85 20.41 -8.38
C PRO A 111 0.57 20.87 -8.02
N ASP A 112 0.78 21.35 -6.79
CA ASP A 112 2.09 21.73 -6.24
C ASP A 112 2.88 20.55 -5.67
N GLY A 113 2.32 19.32 -5.74
CA GLY A 113 2.91 18.10 -5.22
C GLY A 113 2.69 17.87 -3.73
N SER A 114 2.07 18.81 -3.00
CA SER A 114 1.69 18.61 -1.61
C SER A 114 0.53 17.61 -1.50
N VAL A 115 0.37 17.04 -0.31
CA VAL A 115 -0.77 16.17 0.04
C VAL A 115 -1.64 16.94 1.01
N GLU A 116 -2.86 17.29 0.59
CA GLU A 116 -3.81 17.81 1.57
C GLU A 116 -4.30 16.67 2.50
N PRO A 117 -4.35 16.92 3.82
CA PRO A 117 -5.12 16.06 4.69
C PRO A 117 -6.56 16.04 4.18
N CYS A 118 -7.07 14.85 3.86
CA CYS A 118 -8.45 14.71 3.42
C CYS A 118 -9.36 15.44 4.40
N ALA A 119 -10.08 16.45 3.94
CA ALA A 119 -11.08 17.10 4.75
C ALA A 119 -12.08 16.06 5.25
N PRO A 120 -12.56 16.15 6.52
CA PRO A 120 -13.49 15.17 7.07
C PRO A 120 -14.69 15.02 6.13
N CYS A 121 -15.09 13.78 5.95
CA CYS A 121 -16.19 13.30 5.12
C CYS A 121 -17.32 14.34 4.94
N GLY A 122 -17.52 14.82 3.73
CA GLY A 122 -18.56 15.82 3.42
C GLY A 122 -18.25 16.71 2.23
N THR A 123 -17.01 16.81 1.80
CA THR A 123 -16.67 17.54 0.56
C THR A 123 -16.65 16.59 -0.61
N SER A 124 -17.48 16.84 -1.57
CA SER A 124 -17.80 16.00 -2.73
C SER A 124 -16.70 15.94 -3.81
N GLY A 125 -15.43 16.17 -3.48
CA GLY A 125 -14.35 16.15 -4.46
C GLY A 125 -13.06 15.54 -3.93
N LEU A 126 -12.34 14.84 -4.80
CA LEU A 126 -10.94 14.49 -4.57
C LEU A 126 -10.10 15.73 -4.93
N PRO A 127 -9.03 16.04 -4.19
CA PRO A 127 -8.25 17.27 -4.37
C PRO A 127 -7.50 17.32 -5.70
N GLY A 128 -7.18 16.15 -6.26
CA GLY A 128 -6.40 16.00 -7.47
C GLY A 128 -7.23 15.70 -8.72
N SER A 129 -6.57 15.52 -9.82
CA SER A 129 -7.15 15.21 -11.13
C SER A 129 -6.40 14.05 -11.77
N TYR A 130 -7.11 13.17 -12.45
CA TYR A 130 -6.49 12.11 -13.26
C TYR A 130 -5.47 12.68 -14.24
N CYS A 131 -4.44 11.91 -14.57
CA CYS A 131 -3.35 12.30 -15.46
C CYS A 131 -2.47 13.48 -14.96
N GLY A 132 -2.40 13.70 -13.65
CA GLY A 132 -1.54 14.68 -13.01
C GLY A 132 -0.03 14.43 -13.20
N GLU A 133 0.80 15.12 -12.41
CA GLU A 133 2.26 14.90 -12.40
C GLU A 133 2.62 13.44 -12.06
N PRO A 134 2.00 12.79 -11.04
CA PRO A 134 2.27 11.40 -10.73
C PRO A 134 2.11 10.45 -11.92
N ALA A 135 1.01 10.58 -12.65
CA ALA A 135 0.74 9.75 -13.82
C ALA A 135 1.80 9.94 -14.94
N ARG A 136 2.23 11.19 -15.17
CA ARG A 136 3.30 11.47 -16.14
C ARG A 136 4.64 10.91 -15.72
N TYR A 137 4.98 11.04 -14.43
CA TYR A 137 6.19 10.48 -13.85
C TYR A 137 6.21 8.94 -14.02
N MET A 138 5.15 8.25 -13.59
CA MET A 138 5.05 6.79 -13.66
C MET A 138 5.13 6.29 -15.11
N ARG A 139 4.42 6.92 -16.05
CA ARG A 139 4.51 6.59 -17.48
C ARG A 139 5.94 6.73 -18.02
N GLY A 140 6.62 7.81 -17.64
CA GLY A 140 8.02 8.03 -18.01
C GLY A 140 8.96 7.01 -17.38
N LEU A 141 8.76 6.63 -16.12
CA LEU A 141 9.59 5.67 -15.41
C LEU A 141 9.45 4.26 -15.99
N VAL A 142 8.23 3.78 -16.16
CA VAL A 142 7.93 2.47 -16.76
C VAL A 142 8.56 2.36 -18.16
N LYS A 143 8.42 3.41 -18.98
CA LYS A 143 9.05 3.46 -20.31
C LYS A 143 10.59 3.41 -20.25
N ARG A 144 11.21 4.15 -19.32
CA ARG A 144 12.69 4.14 -19.16
C ARG A 144 13.20 2.77 -18.72
N MET A 145 12.41 2.04 -17.95
CA MET A 145 12.75 0.68 -17.52
C MET A 145 12.49 -0.38 -18.60
N GLY A 146 11.99 -0.01 -19.78
CA GLY A 146 11.64 -0.94 -20.84
C GLY A 146 10.43 -1.82 -20.52
N LEU A 147 9.60 -1.41 -19.56
CA LEU A 147 8.38 -2.12 -19.17
C LEU A 147 7.18 -1.60 -19.94
N SER A 148 6.12 -2.42 -20.01
CA SER A 148 4.84 -2.04 -20.60
C SER A 148 3.77 -1.97 -19.50
N LEU A 149 2.91 -0.96 -19.56
CA LEU A 149 1.72 -0.89 -18.71
C LEU A 149 0.67 -1.85 -19.23
N PRO A 150 -0.03 -2.58 -18.34
CA PRO A 150 -1.22 -3.31 -18.73
C PRO A 150 -2.28 -2.35 -19.30
N PRO A 151 -3.05 -2.77 -20.32
CA PRO A 151 -4.02 -1.88 -20.99
C PRO A 151 -5.02 -1.21 -20.05
N GLU A 152 -5.46 -1.90 -19.01
CA GLU A 152 -6.40 -1.42 -17.99
C GLU A 152 -5.86 -0.27 -17.15
N PHE A 153 -4.53 -0.10 -17.08
CA PHE A 153 -3.86 0.99 -16.34
C PHE A 153 -3.26 2.06 -17.26
N ALA A 154 -3.54 2.01 -18.56
CA ALA A 154 -2.97 2.97 -19.52
C ALA A 154 -3.32 4.42 -19.20
N ASP A 155 -4.53 4.67 -18.68
CA ASP A 155 -5.03 6.00 -18.32
C ASP A 155 -4.66 6.41 -16.89
N CYS A 156 -4.33 5.46 -16.01
CA CYS A 156 -3.93 5.70 -14.61
C CYS A 156 -2.65 4.93 -14.24
N PRO A 157 -1.49 5.27 -14.84
CA PRO A 157 -0.23 4.59 -14.60
C PRO A 157 0.31 4.75 -13.16
N ASP A 158 -0.21 5.71 -12.42
CA ASP A 158 -0.01 5.98 -11.00
C ASP A 158 -1.08 5.32 -10.11
N HIS A 159 -1.66 4.23 -10.58
CA HIS A 159 -2.50 3.37 -9.78
C HIS A 159 -1.63 2.59 -8.78
N LEU A 160 -2.11 2.43 -7.54
CA LEU A 160 -1.39 1.77 -6.45
C LEU A 160 -0.84 0.40 -6.84
N SER A 161 -1.59 -0.40 -7.61
CA SER A 161 -1.11 -1.69 -8.10
C SER A 161 0.16 -1.55 -8.95
N ILE A 162 0.22 -0.57 -9.84
CA ILE A 162 1.39 -0.34 -10.71
C ILE A 162 2.59 0.16 -9.91
N GLU A 163 2.37 1.06 -8.95
CA GLU A 163 3.43 1.53 -8.07
C GLU A 163 4.02 0.40 -7.23
N LEU A 164 3.16 -0.47 -6.68
CA LEU A 164 3.59 -1.63 -5.89
C LEU A 164 4.28 -2.71 -6.73
N ASP A 165 3.79 -2.99 -7.94
CA ASP A 165 4.45 -3.92 -8.85
C ASP A 165 5.85 -3.42 -9.25
N LEU A 166 5.98 -2.13 -9.53
CA LEU A 166 7.26 -1.52 -9.83
C LEU A 166 8.22 -1.63 -8.64
N LEU A 167 7.73 -1.33 -7.42
CA LEU A 167 8.52 -1.48 -6.20
C LEU A 167 8.99 -2.93 -6.00
N ALA A 168 8.10 -3.90 -6.22
CA ALA A 168 8.46 -5.31 -6.15
C ALA A 168 9.48 -5.72 -7.22
N VAL A 169 9.41 -5.15 -8.43
CA VAL A 169 10.42 -5.36 -9.50
C VAL A 169 11.77 -4.80 -9.09
N LEU A 170 11.82 -3.57 -8.55
CA LEU A 170 13.05 -2.96 -8.07
C LEU A 170 13.72 -3.82 -7.00
N LEU A 171 12.96 -4.29 -6.02
CA LEU A 171 13.46 -5.16 -4.95
C LEU A 171 14.00 -6.50 -5.49
N ARG A 172 13.24 -7.17 -6.36
CA ARG A 172 13.68 -8.45 -6.99
C ARG A 172 14.94 -8.28 -7.83
N SER A 173 15.14 -7.11 -8.43
CA SER A 173 16.32 -6.79 -9.23
C SER A 173 17.52 -6.37 -8.37
N GLY A 174 17.41 -6.36 -7.04
CA GLY A 174 18.46 -5.91 -6.13
C GLY A 174 18.67 -4.38 -6.13
N MET A 175 17.78 -3.61 -6.75
CA MET A 175 17.83 -2.15 -6.83
C MET A 175 17.29 -1.53 -5.54
N THR A 176 17.86 -1.93 -4.40
CA THR A 176 17.31 -1.61 -3.07
C THR A 176 17.30 -0.10 -2.79
N HIS A 177 18.34 0.62 -3.23
CA HIS A 177 18.42 2.07 -3.04
C HIS A 177 17.27 2.78 -3.80
N GLN A 178 17.09 2.45 -5.06
CA GLN A 178 16.03 3.01 -5.89
C GLN A 178 14.63 2.64 -5.37
N ALA A 179 14.48 1.41 -4.85
CA ALA A 179 13.24 0.99 -4.21
C ALA A 179 12.89 1.85 -2.99
N ARG A 180 13.88 2.18 -2.17
CA ARG A 180 13.71 3.05 -0.99
C ARG A 180 13.37 4.48 -1.37
N GLU A 181 14.08 5.05 -2.33
CA GLU A 181 13.79 6.38 -2.86
C GLU A 181 12.36 6.44 -3.41
N PHE A 182 12.01 5.45 -4.24
CA PHE A 182 10.67 5.34 -4.82
C PHE A 182 9.58 5.26 -3.73
N LEU A 183 9.76 4.38 -2.74
CA LEU A 183 8.85 4.24 -1.61
C LEU A 183 8.70 5.56 -0.83
N SER A 184 9.82 6.21 -0.50
CA SER A 184 9.82 7.47 0.26
C SER A 184 9.09 8.59 -0.48
N GLU A 185 9.31 8.73 -1.78
CA GLU A 185 8.79 9.84 -2.58
C GLU A 185 7.34 9.63 -3.03
N ARG A 186 7.00 8.39 -3.41
CA ARG A 186 5.73 8.12 -4.09
C ARG A 186 4.59 7.71 -3.16
N PHE A 187 4.87 7.25 -1.93
CA PHE A 187 3.82 6.74 -1.03
C PHE A 187 3.31 7.76 0.00
N ALA A 188 3.74 9.02 -0.10
CA ALA A 188 3.30 10.10 0.81
C ALA A 188 1.78 10.40 0.74
N TRP A 189 1.08 9.96 -0.28
CA TRP A 189 -0.37 10.13 -0.44
C TRP A 189 -1.21 9.08 0.31
N LEU A 190 -0.61 7.96 0.73
CA LEU A 190 -1.33 6.87 1.40
C LEU A 190 -2.11 7.30 2.66
N PRO A 191 -1.64 8.25 3.51
CA PRO A 191 -2.43 8.72 4.65
C PRO A 191 -3.78 9.32 4.22
N ALA A 192 -3.80 10.11 3.14
CA ALA A 192 -5.03 10.70 2.60
C ALA A 192 -5.94 9.61 2.00
N TYR A 193 -5.37 8.65 1.29
CA TYR A 193 -6.10 7.50 0.76
C TYR A 193 -6.74 6.65 1.87
N ARG A 194 -5.98 6.37 2.93
CA ARG A 194 -6.48 5.67 4.11
C ARG A 194 -7.72 6.34 4.70
N LEU A 195 -7.65 7.66 4.90
CA LEU A 195 -8.79 8.42 5.40
C LEU A 195 -10.00 8.33 4.47
N ARG A 196 -9.77 8.31 3.16
CA ARG A 196 -10.84 8.12 2.18
C ARG A 196 -11.48 6.75 2.28
N LEU A 197 -10.69 5.68 2.44
CA LEU A 197 -11.20 4.31 2.67
C LEU A 197 -11.99 4.21 3.98
N LEU A 198 -11.54 4.86 5.05
CA LEU A 198 -12.27 4.92 6.32
C LEU A 198 -13.62 5.63 6.17
N GLY A 199 -13.73 6.61 5.26
CA GLY A 199 -15.00 7.27 4.93
C GLY A 199 -16.04 6.37 4.24
N LEU A 200 -15.70 5.13 3.88
CA LEU A 200 -16.62 4.11 3.36
C LEU A 200 -17.23 3.27 4.50
N GLU A 201 -17.62 3.91 5.61
CA GLU A 201 -18.05 3.24 6.85
C GLU A 201 -19.23 2.28 6.67
N ASP A 202 -20.09 2.54 5.69
CA ASP A 202 -21.24 1.69 5.38
C ASP A 202 -20.85 0.35 4.73
N ASP A 203 -19.62 0.21 4.25
CA ASP A 203 -19.13 -1.02 3.64
C ASP A 203 -18.05 -1.68 4.53
N SER A 204 -18.45 -2.72 5.27
CA SER A 204 -17.54 -3.45 6.17
C SER A 204 -16.31 -4.04 5.48
N ARG A 205 -16.35 -4.25 4.16
CA ARG A 205 -15.24 -4.74 3.34
C ARG A 205 -14.10 -3.73 3.25
N ALA A 206 -14.38 -2.44 3.45
CA ALA A 206 -13.37 -1.39 3.46
C ALA A 206 -12.24 -1.68 4.46
N ARG A 207 -12.53 -2.32 5.60
CA ARG A 207 -11.55 -2.65 6.64
C ARG A 207 -10.41 -3.55 6.14
N PHE A 208 -10.70 -4.45 5.21
CA PHE A 208 -9.67 -5.28 4.60
C PHE A 208 -8.65 -4.41 3.83
N TYR A 209 -9.14 -3.48 3.01
CA TYR A 209 -8.29 -2.57 2.24
C TYR A 209 -7.57 -1.54 3.13
N VAL A 210 -8.23 -1.06 4.18
CA VAL A 210 -7.58 -0.22 5.20
C VAL A 210 -6.41 -0.97 5.85
N GLY A 211 -6.61 -2.24 6.24
CA GLY A 211 -5.54 -3.07 6.81
C GLY A 211 -4.35 -3.24 5.86
N LEU A 212 -4.60 -3.44 4.55
CA LEU A 212 -3.53 -3.51 3.54
C LEU A 212 -2.77 -2.18 3.43
N VAL A 213 -3.49 -1.06 3.42
CA VAL A 213 -2.89 0.28 3.38
C VAL A 213 -2.09 0.56 4.66
N ASP A 214 -2.55 0.10 5.81
CA ASP A 214 -1.83 0.30 7.09
C ASP A 214 -0.51 -0.49 7.15
N VAL A 215 -0.45 -1.66 6.53
CA VAL A 215 0.83 -2.36 6.33
C VAL A 215 1.79 -1.50 5.51
N LEU A 216 1.33 -0.94 4.38
CA LEU A 216 2.16 -0.07 3.53
C LEU A 216 2.59 1.21 4.26
N LEU A 217 1.68 1.83 5.01
CA LEU A 217 1.95 3.02 5.81
C LEU A 217 3.00 2.77 6.89
N GLY A 218 2.92 1.63 7.58
CA GLY A 218 3.92 1.24 8.57
C GLY A 218 5.31 1.17 7.95
N VAL A 219 5.44 0.55 6.77
CA VAL A 219 6.72 0.46 6.04
C VAL A 219 7.20 1.83 5.59
N TRP A 220 6.32 2.66 5.03
CA TRP A 220 6.66 4.01 4.56
C TRP A 220 7.13 4.92 5.69
N LEU A 221 6.43 4.92 6.84
CA LEU A 221 6.82 5.72 8.02
C LEU A 221 8.20 5.32 8.55
N GLN A 222 8.52 4.05 8.57
CA GLN A 222 9.83 3.55 8.99
C GLN A 222 10.94 4.03 8.06
N GLN A 223 10.72 3.97 6.74
CA GLN A 223 11.71 4.43 5.77
C GLN A 223 11.97 5.94 5.87
N THR A 224 10.91 6.74 6.02
CA THR A 224 11.03 8.19 6.17
C THR A 224 11.69 8.58 7.48
N ALA A 225 11.40 7.91 8.60
CA ALA A 225 12.06 8.13 9.88
C ALA A 225 13.57 7.83 9.82
N ASN A 226 13.96 6.75 9.15
CA ASN A 226 15.35 6.37 8.95
C ASN A 226 16.11 7.38 8.08
N ALA A 227 15.49 7.91 7.04
CA ALA A 227 16.07 8.94 6.19
C ALA A 227 16.36 10.25 6.96
N VAL A 228 15.46 10.66 7.85
CA VAL A 228 15.61 11.87 8.68
C VAL A 228 16.72 11.69 9.74
N SER A 229 16.86 10.49 10.31
CA SER A 229 17.87 10.22 11.35
C SER A 229 19.28 9.97 10.81
N GLY A 230 19.50 10.00 9.49
CA GLY A 230 20.80 9.76 8.86
C GLY A 230 21.38 8.35 9.10
N ARG A 231 20.58 7.41 9.58
CA ARG A 231 21.00 6.02 9.84
C ARG A 231 20.85 5.20 8.55
N PRO A 232 21.85 4.38 8.19
CA PRO A 232 21.69 3.45 7.08
C PRO A 232 20.57 2.47 7.41
N SER A 233 19.49 2.51 6.62
CA SER A 233 18.38 1.58 6.76
C SER A 233 18.85 0.16 6.39
N SER A 234 18.77 -0.76 7.34
CA SER A 234 19.03 -2.19 7.12
C SER A 234 17.75 -2.96 6.76
N ALA A 235 16.61 -2.28 6.68
CA ALA A 235 15.31 -2.87 6.34
C ALA A 235 14.96 -2.52 4.88
N ILE A 236 15.06 -3.44 4.03
CA ILE A 236 14.63 -3.81 2.67
C ILE A 236 15.78 -4.47 1.94
#